data_cf1c062b23345e6357ad3e062df62731
#
_entry.id   cf1c062b23345e6357ad3e062df62731
#
_cell.length_a   1.000
_cell.length_b   1.000
_cell.length_c   1.000
_cell.angle_alpha   90.00
_cell.angle_beta   90.00
_cell.angle_gamma   90.00
#
_symmetry.space_group_name_H-M   'P 1'
#
loop_
_entity.id
_entity.type
_entity.pdbx_description
1 polymer ?
#
loop_
_entity_poly.entity_id
_entity_poly.type
_entity_poly.pdbx_seq_one_letter_code
_entity_poly.pdbx_strand_id
1 'polypeptide(L)'
;MNQISISDVTMKRTGRSEDFELSFKEKIDLGRILDRLNVSVIEVDAIEHHQTDSLLLKSLSASIHNSTLAVPVKLNKESVAETAAALKEAKSFRIQIPAPVSAVQMEYLCHKKPEGMIETIKEMVAECKKYTDQVELLAYDATRAESDFLKQALSTAIEAGVSQVTLYDTAGLFLPDEYVAFLKDIKESVAFGNVKLGVCCSNALSLADACTIAAVEAGVDEIKVAACGDHTASLAHVAQIIAAKGKTLDSETHIRNTELHRGVEQITRICRTFRSKNSPFDNGVSDEETSKAVALNSRDDLPAVMAAVKKLGYDLSEEDGAAVYEAFLRIAARKESVGRKELESIVASAA
;
A
#
# COMPACT_ATOMS: atom_id res chain seq x y z
N MET A 1 -3.01 -27.00 -12.08
CA MET A 1 -2.88 -26.05 -10.96
C MET A 1 -2.93 -24.65 -11.52
N ASN A 2 -3.75 -23.82 -10.95
CA ASN A 2 -3.91 -22.43 -11.38
C ASN A 2 -2.71 -21.60 -10.93
N GLN A 3 -2.16 -20.79 -11.82
CA GLN A 3 -1.02 -19.93 -11.51
C GLN A 3 -1.50 -18.66 -10.81
N ILE A 4 -1.19 -18.49 -9.53
CA ILE A 4 -1.53 -17.30 -8.75
C ILE A 4 -0.40 -16.28 -8.85
N SER A 5 -0.73 -15.07 -9.31
CA SER A 5 0.18 -13.94 -9.30
C SER A 5 0.28 -13.36 -7.89
N ILE A 6 1.51 -13.12 -7.43
CA ILE A 6 1.76 -12.42 -6.17
C ILE A 6 2.20 -10.99 -6.46
N SER A 7 1.46 -10.02 -5.92
CA SER A 7 1.77 -8.59 -5.99
C SER A 7 2.21 -8.10 -4.61
N ASP A 8 3.45 -7.62 -4.50
CA ASP A 8 3.98 -7.09 -3.23
C ASP A 8 3.74 -5.59 -3.11
N VAL A 9 3.11 -5.18 -2.00
CA VAL A 9 2.76 -3.79 -1.70
C VAL A 9 3.66 -3.15 -0.64
N THR A 10 4.77 -3.79 -0.25
CA THR A 10 5.66 -3.30 0.82
C THR A 10 6.19 -1.91 0.57
N MET A 11 6.40 -1.51 -0.70
CA MET A 11 6.87 -0.16 -1.04
C MET A 11 5.77 0.91 -1.02
N LYS A 12 4.50 0.53 -0.98
CA LYS A 12 3.39 1.49 -0.86
C LYS A 12 3.23 1.97 0.59
N ARG A 13 2.90 3.25 0.78
CA ARG A 13 2.61 3.81 2.11
C ARG A 13 1.44 3.12 2.79
N THR A 14 0.43 2.73 2.02
CA THR A 14 -0.74 1.99 2.51
C THR A 14 -0.44 0.56 2.97
N GLY A 15 0.69 0.00 2.55
CA GLY A 15 1.14 -1.34 2.95
C GLY A 15 2.09 -1.36 4.15
N ARG A 16 2.43 -0.19 4.69
CA ARG A 16 3.39 -0.02 5.78
C ARG A 16 2.71 0.42 7.06
N SER A 17 3.27 0.00 8.21
CA SER A 17 2.99 0.70 9.46
C SER A 17 3.59 2.12 9.37
N GLU A 18 2.97 3.10 10.01
CA GLU A 18 3.44 4.51 10.03
C GLU A 18 4.87 4.67 10.57
N ASP A 19 5.47 3.59 11.05
CA ASP A 19 6.71 3.59 11.81
C ASP A 19 7.99 3.56 10.96
N PHE A 20 7.93 3.42 9.64
CA PHE A 20 9.14 3.46 8.82
C PHE A 20 8.96 4.10 7.44
N GLU A 21 9.90 4.93 7.06
CA GLU A 21 10.05 5.44 5.71
C GLU A 21 11.29 4.82 5.06
N LEU A 22 11.14 4.36 3.82
CA LEU A 22 12.24 3.83 3.04
C LEU A 22 12.93 4.96 2.27
N SER A 23 14.24 5.08 2.41
CA SER A 23 15.05 5.95 1.58
C SER A 23 15.06 5.49 0.12
N PHE A 24 15.46 6.37 -0.79
CA PHE A 24 15.59 6.09 -2.22
C PHE A 24 16.38 4.80 -2.49
N LYS A 25 17.55 4.65 -1.83
CA LYS A 25 18.41 3.47 -1.97
C LYS A 25 17.73 2.20 -1.44
N GLU A 26 17.09 2.28 -0.29
CA GLU A 26 16.40 1.15 0.33
C GLU A 26 15.24 0.64 -0.54
N LYS A 27 14.50 1.53 -1.20
CA LYS A 27 13.45 1.14 -2.15
C LYS A 27 14.03 0.36 -3.33
N ILE A 28 15.19 0.77 -3.87
CA ILE A 28 15.85 0.03 -4.96
C ILE A 28 16.34 -1.34 -4.48
N ASP A 29 16.99 -1.40 -3.31
CA ASP A 29 17.51 -2.66 -2.76
C ASP A 29 16.37 -3.63 -2.44
N LEU A 30 15.24 -3.14 -1.90
CA LEU A 30 14.04 -3.91 -1.66
C LEU A 30 13.45 -4.43 -2.97
N GLY A 31 13.30 -3.59 -3.98
CA GLY A 31 12.81 -4.00 -5.30
C GLY A 31 13.66 -5.12 -5.91
N ARG A 32 14.99 -5.04 -5.82
CA ARG A 32 15.91 -6.10 -6.29
C ARG A 32 15.74 -7.41 -5.54
N ILE A 33 15.46 -7.37 -4.24
CA ILE A 33 15.22 -8.59 -3.45
C ILE A 33 13.91 -9.23 -3.88
N LEU A 34 12.83 -8.45 -4.03
CA LEU A 34 11.53 -8.94 -4.50
C LEU A 34 11.63 -9.54 -5.92
N ASP A 35 12.33 -8.86 -6.84
CA ASP A 35 12.55 -9.34 -8.21
C ASP A 35 13.33 -10.67 -8.21
N ARG A 36 14.34 -10.81 -7.35
CA ARG A 36 15.08 -12.06 -7.17
C ARG A 36 14.22 -13.18 -6.59
N LEU A 37 13.29 -12.86 -5.68
CA LEU A 37 12.31 -13.81 -5.16
C LEU A 37 11.27 -14.23 -6.20
N ASN A 38 11.30 -13.62 -7.38
CA ASN A 38 10.35 -13.85 -8.46
C ASN A 38 8.90 -13.49 -8.08
N VAL A 39 8.72 -12.41 -7.34
CA VAL A 39 7.42 -11.80 -7.11
C VAL A 39 6.86 -11.34 -8.45
N SER A 40 5.59 -11.63 -8.75
CA SER A 40 5.00 -11.34 -10.07
C SER A 40 4.90 -9.85 -10.33
N VAL A 41 4.49 -9.08 -9.32
CA VAL A 41 4.28 -7.63 -9.40
C VAL A 41 4.88 -6.94 -8.18
N ILE A 42 5.58 -5.84 -8.40
CA ILE A 42 6.12 -4.97 -7.36
C ILE A 42 5.39 -3.63 -7.46
N GLU A 43 4.64 -3.28 -6.41
CA GLU A 43 3.86 -2.05 -6.38
C GLU A 43 4.61 -0.91 -5.69
N VAL A 44 4.55 0.27 -6.30
CA VAL A 44 5.19 1.49 -5.80
C VAL A 44 4.12 2.57 -5.58
N ASP A 45 4.40 3.59 -4.79
CA ASP A 45 3.50 4.72 -4.61
C ASP A 45 3.30 5.53 -5.91
N ALA A 46 2.19 6.27 -5.99
CA ALA A 46 1.98 7.26 -7.04
C ALA A 46 3.04 8.35 -7.01
N ILE A 47 3.29 8.98 -8.14
CA ILE A 47 4.16 10.15 -8.22
C ILE A 47 3.51 11.32 -7.48
N GLU A 48 4.12 11.74 -6.38
CA GLU A 48 3.75 12.96 -5.64
C GLU A 48 4.75 14.09 -5.91
N HIS A 49 6.03 13.76 -5.88
CA HIS A 49 7.13 14.68 -6.15
C HIS A 49 7.78 14.33 -7.49
N HIS A 50 7.43 15.10 -8.53
CA HIS A 50 7.80 14.83 -9.92
C HIS A 50 9.27 14.43 -10.11
N GLN A 51 10.22 15.16 -9.55
CA GLN A 51 11.66 14.88 -9.75
C GLN A 51 12.14 13.62 -9.04
N THR A 52 11.81 13.49 -7.76
CA THR A 52 12.32 12.40 -6.91
C THR A 52 11.67 11.07 -7.25
N ASP A 53 10.34 11.07 -7.39
CA ASP A 53 9.60 9.83 -7.60
C ASP A 53 9.76 9.31 -9.02
N SER A 54 9.79 10.21 -10.03
CA SER A 54 10.10 9.82 -11.41
C SER A 54 11.53 9.25 -11.54
N LEU A 55 12.50 9.79 -10.81
CA LEU A 55 13.87 9.25 -10.78
C LEU A 55 13.89 7.86 -10.11
N LEU A 56 13.11 7.67 -9.03
CA LEU A 56 12.98 6.37 -8.38
C LEU A 56 12.40 5.32 -9.35
N LEU A 57 11.30 5.66 -10.06
CA LEU A 57 10.69 4.75 -11.01
C LEU A 57 11.63 4.39 -12.16
N LYS A 58 12.38 5.34 -12.70
CA LYS A 58 13.42 5.08 -13.71
C LYS A 58 14.52 4.16 -13.18
N SER A 59 14.96 4.36 -11.93
CA SER A 59 16.00 3.53 -11.31
C SER A 59 15.50 2.11 -11.02
N LEU A 60 14.25 1.96 -10.60
CA LEU A 60 13.59 0.66 -10.44
C LEU A 60 13.42 -0.02 -11.80
N SER A 61 12.98 0.70 -12.83
CA SER A 61 12.84 0.18 -14.21
C SER A 61 14.15 -0.40 -14.75
N ALA A 62 15.27 0.24 -14.44
CA ALA A 62 16.62 -0.24 -14.82
C ALA A 62 17.11 -1.44 -13.98
N SER A 63 16.52 -1.68 -12.80
CA SER A 63 17.01 -2.67 -11.83
C SER A 63 16.15 -3.94 -11.75
N ILE A 64 14.88 -3.87 -12.16
CA ILE A 64 13.88 -4.94 -12.07
C ILE A 64 13.68 -5.54 -13.44
N HIS A 65 13.83 -6.88 -13.54
CA HIS A 65 13.86 -7.57 -14.83
C HIS A 65 12.87 -8.72 -14.95
N ASN A 66 12.42 -9.30 -13.84
CA ASN A 66 11.52 -10.45 -13.82
C ASN A 66 10.10 -10.05 -13.43
N SER A 67 9.96 -9.07 -12.55
CA SER A 67 8.70 -8.60 -12.02
C SER A 67 8.11 -7.47 -12.87
N THR A 68 6.79 -7.32 -12.84
CA THR A 68 6.10 -6.15 -13.39
C THR A 68 6.10 -5.02 -12.35
N LEU A 69 6.47 -3.81 -12.75
CA LEU A 69 6.31 -2.62 -11.91
C LEU A 69 4.88 -2.10 -12.01
N ALA A 70 4.17 -1.97 -10.89
CA ALA A 70 2.84 -1.42 -10.86
C ALA A 70 2.80 -0.10 -10.08
N VAL A 71 2.22 0.93 -10.69
CA VAL A 71 2.19 2.28 -10.13
C VAL A 71 0.78 2.85 -10.26
N PRO A 72 0.18 3.29 -9.13
CA PRO A 72 -1.10 3.98 -9.17
C PRO A 72 -0.94 5.41 -9.71
N VAL A 73 -1.96 5.91 -10.38
CA VAL A 73 -2.03 7.28 -10.88
C VAL A 73 -3.06 8.09 -10.11
N LYS A 74 -2.90 9.41 -10.06
CA LYS A 74 -3.99 10.30 -9.66
C LYS A 74 -5.07 10.27 -10.74
N LEU A 75 -6.32 10.54 -10.38
CA LEU A 75 -7.46 10.51 -11.30
C LEU A 75 -7.48 11.73 -12.27
N ASN A 76 -6.35 11.93 -12.96
CA ASN A 76 -6.18 12.95 -14.01
C ASN A 76 -5.20 12.47 -15.09
N LYS A 77 -5.30 13.05 -16.28
CA LYS A 77 -4.52 12.65 -17.47
C LYS A 77 -3.03 12.95 -17.35
N GLU A 78 -2.69 14.03 -16.65
CA GLU A 78 -1.31 14.46 -16.44
C GLU A 78 -0.52 13.40 -15.67
N SER A 79 -1.11 12.86 -14.58
CA SER A 79 -0.49 11.80 -13.78
C SER A 79 -0.27 10.52 -14.60
N VAL A 80 -1.19 10.17 -15.50
CA VAL A 80 -1.03 9.01 -16.38
C VAL A 80 0.17 9.19 -17.30
N ALA A 81 0.24 10.34 -17.99
CA ALA A 81 1.34 10.64 -18.91
C ALA A 81 2.70 10.67 -18.20
N GLU A 82 2.76 11.27 -17.01
CA GLU A 82 3.96 11.36 -16.18
C GLU A 82 4.43 9.97 -15.73
N THR A 83 3.53 9.15 -15.22
CA THR A 83 3.83 7.79 -14.78
C THR A 83 4.30 6.92 -15.94
N ALA A 84 3.63 6.98 -17.09
CA ALA A 84 4.03 6.26 -18.28
C ALA A 84 5.41 6.67 -18.78
N ALA A 85 5.73 7.97 -18.75
CA ALA A 85 7.05 8.47 -19.13
C ALA A 85 8.15 8.00 -18.17
N ALA A 86 7.87 7.92 -16.87
CA ALA A 86 8.81 7.44 -15.87
C ALA A 86 9.09 5.93 -15.99
N LEU A 87 8.10 5.14 -16.44
CA LEU A 87 8.19 3.69 -16.59
C LEU A 87 8.61 3.23 -18.00
N LYS A 88 8.91 4.16 -18.91
CA LYS A 88 9.22 3.83 -20.32
C LYS A 88 10.33 2.79 -20.50
N GLU A 89 11.32 2.78 -19.61
CA GLU A 89 12.46 1.86 -19.65
C GLU A 89 12.19 0.53 -18.93
N ALA A 90 11.02 0.39 -18.26
CA ALA A 90 10.65 -0.85 -17.57
C ALA A 90 10.37 -1.95 -18.60
N LYS A 91 10.84 -3.16 -18.33
CA LYS A 91 10.60 -4.34 -19.17
C LYS A 91 9.10 -4.70 -19.21
N SER A 92 8.41 -4.53 -18.09
CA SER A 92 6.98 -4.70 -17.94
C SER A 92 6.47 -3.73 -16.87
N PHE A 93 5.40 -3.01 -17.19
CA PHE A 93 4.76 -2.13 -16.23
C PHE A 93 3.24 -2.15 -16.33
N ARG A 94 2.60 -1.87 -15.21
CA ARG A 94 1.15 -1.79 -15.04
C ARG A 94 0.78 -0.43 -14.47
N ILE A 95 -0.20 0.24 -15.08
CA ILE A 95 -0.79 1.45 -14.53
C ILE A 95 -2.02 1.08 -13.73
N GLN A 96 -2.11 1.58 -12.50
CA GLN A 96 -3.20 1.29 -11.57
C GLN A 96 -4.10 2.52 -11.41
N ILE A 97 -5.41 2.34 -11.54
CA ILE A 97 -6.43 3.38 -11.36
C ILE A 97 -7.09 3.17 -9.98
N PRO A 98 -6.77 4.01 -8.97
CA PRO A 98 -7.39 3.92 -7.66
C PRO A 98 -8.82 4.50 -7.71
N ALA A 99 -9.82 3.65 -7.58
CA ALA A 99 -11.21 4.04 -7.57
C ALA A 99 -11.88 3.67 -6.25
N PRO A 100 -12.17 4.64 -5.36
CA PRO A 100 -13.07 4.43 -4.24
C PRO A 100 -14.45 4.00 -4.74
N VAL A 101 -14.97 2.89 -4.21
CA VAL A 101 -16.29 2.35 -4.63
C VAL A 101 -17.32 2.34 -3.51
N SER A 102 -16.95 2.59 -2.26
CA SER A 102 -17.91 2.83 -1.18
C SER A 102 -18.40 4.28 -1.19
N ALA A 103 -19.66 4.51 -0.84
CA ALA A 103 -20.25 5.85 -0.79
C ALA A 103 -19.43 6.79 0.10
N VAL A 104 -18.98 6.30 1.25
CA VAL A 104 -18.15 7.06 2.20
C VAL A 104 -16.84 7.52 1.55
N GLN A 105 -16.09 6.62 0.93
CA GLN A 105 -14.81 6.99 0.34
C GLN A 105 -14.96 7.84 -0.93
N MET A 106 -15.99 7.62 -1.75
CA MET A 106 -16.29 8.49 -2.91
C MET A 106 -16.55 9.92 -2.48
N GLU A 107 -17.33 10.13 -1.41
CA GLU A 107 -17.65 11.46 -0.92
C GLU A 107 -16.44 12.15 -0.27
N TYR A 108 -15.74 11.46 0.67
CA TYR A 108 -14.69 12.08 1.47
C TYR A 108 -13.32 12.16 0.76
N LEU A 109 -12.99 11.22 -0.12
CA LEU A 109 -11.67 11.22 -0.78
C LEU A 109 -11.70 11.84 -2.18
N CYS A 110 -12.81 11.71 -2.90
CA CYS A 110 -12.89 12.15 -4.31
C CYS A 110 -13.91 13.25 -4.54
N HIS A 111 -14.79 13.54 -3.57
CA HIS A 111 -15.91 14.47 -3.70
C HIS A 111 -16.76 14.19 -4.96
N LYS A 112 -16.99 12.89 -5.22
CA LYS A 112 -17.71 12.42 -6.40
C LYS A 112 -18.96 11.63 -6.02
N LYS A 113 -20.01 11.81 -6.82
CA LYS A 113 -21.19 10.95 -6.81
C LYS A 113 -20.93 9.66 -7.61
N PRO A 114 -21.72 8.59 -7.41
CA PRO A 114 -21.55 7.31 -8.12
C PRO A 114 -21.43 7.46 -9.64
N GLU A 115 -22.31 8.24 -10.27
CA GLU A 115 -22.30 8.44 -11.72
C GLU A 115 -21.00 9.11 -12.19
N GLY A 116 -20.53 10.11 -11.43
CA GLY A 116 -19.27 10.79 -11.73
C GLY A 116 -18.04 9.89 -11.52
N MET A 117 -18.11 8.90 -10.65
CA MET A 117 -17.05 7.90 -10.49
C MET A 117 -17.02 6.92 -11.67
N ILE A 118 -18.17 6.45 -12.14
CA ILE A 118 -18.29 5.60 -13.34
C ILE A 118 -17.66 6.29 -14.56
N GLU A 119 -18.00 7.57 -14.79
CA GLU A 119 -17.43 8.37 -15.87
C GLU A 119 -15.91 8.48 -15.73
N THR A 120 -15.43 8.78 -14.51
CA THR A 120 -13.99 8.87 -14.21
C THR A 120 -13.27 7.56 -14.50
N ILE A 121 -13.80 6.41 -14.08
CA ILE A 121 -13.23 5.08 -14.37
C ILE A 121 -13.07 4.90 -15.87
N LYS A 122 -14.13 5.17 -16.65
CA LYS A 122 -14.12 5.03 -18.11
C LYS A 122 -13.07 5.92 -18.79
N GLU A 123 -13.02 7.21 -18.40
CA GLU A 123 -12.04 8.15 -18.92
C GLU A 123 -10.60 7.76 -18.59
N MET A 124 -10.36 7.36 -17.33
CA MET A 124 -9.02 6.98 -16.87
C MET A 124 -8.51 5.71 -17.54
N VAL A 125 -9.38 4.70 -17.70
CA VAL A 125 -9.01 3.48 -18.44
C VAL A 125 -8.64 3.82 -19.88
N ALA A 126 -9.46 4.61 -20.57
CA ALA A 126 -9.18 5.05 -21.95
C ALA A 126 -7.87 5.84 -22.06
N GLU A 127 -7.52 6.64 -21.04
CA GLU A 127 -6.25 7.37 -21.03
C GLU A 127 -5.07 6.43 -20.82
N CYS A 128 -5.13 5.53 -19.82
CA CYS A 128 -4.07 4.56 -19.51
C CYS A 128 -3.77 3.62 -20.69
N LYS A 129 -4.81 3.21 -21.41
CA LYS A 129 -4.71 2.34 -22.60
C LYS A 129 -3.89 2.93 -23.75
N LYS A 130 -3.65 4.25 -23.77
CA LYS A 130 -2.76 4.87 -24.76
C LYS A 130 -1.29 4.51 -24.56
N TYR A 131 -0.92 4.05 -23.35
CA TYR A 131 0.47 3.82 -22.95
C TYR A 131 0.78 2.36 -22.68
N THR A 132 -0.18 1.57 -22.22
CA THR A 132 0.01 0.15 -21.89
C THR A 132 -1.30 -0.62 -21.97
N ASP A 133 -1.20 -1.91 -22.31
CA ASP A 133 -2.32 -2.85 -22.21
C ASP A 133 -2.51 -3.38 -20.78
N GLN A 134 -1.52 -3.24 -19.91
CA GLN A 134 -1.61 -3.64 -18.51
C GLN A 134 -2.19 -2.50 -17.66
N VAL A 135 -3.51 -2.40 -17.66
CA VAL A 135 -4.27 -1.44 -16.86
C VAL A 135 -5.06 -2.19 -15.79
N GLU A 136 -4.92 -1.78 -14.54
CA GLU A 136 -5.60 -2.37 -13.39
C GLU A 136 -6.51 -1.35 -12.71
N LEU A 137 -7.77 -1.73 -12.47
CA LEU A 137 -8.67 -0.99 -11.58
C LEU A 137 -8.47 -1.46 -10.15
N LEU A 138 -8.17 -0.56 -9.21
CA LEU A 138 -8.16 -0.82 -7.78
C LEU A 138 -9.49 -0.35 -7.20
N ALA A 139 -10.42 -1.27 -6.96
CA ALA A 139 -11.71 -0.98 -6.33
C ALA A 139 -11.51 -0.88 -4.81
N TYR A 140 -11.21 0.32 -4.31
CA TYR A 140 -10.99 0.53 -2.88
C TYR A 140 -12.29 0.47 -2.10
N ASP A 141 -12.24 -0.23 -0.96
CA ASP A 141 -13.37 -0.41 -0.04
C ASP A 141 -14.55 -1.17 -0.66
N ALA A 142 -14.23 -2.18 -1.46
CA ALA A 142 -15.18 -2.95 -2.23
C ALA A 142 -16.20 -3.72 -1.35
N THR A 143 -15.76 -4.19 -0.18
CA THR A 143 -16.61 -4.96 0.76
C THR A 143 -17.69 -4.11 1.44
N ARG A 144 -17.57 -2.77 1.41
CA ARG A 144 -18.58 -1.83 1.93
C ARG A 144 -19.28 -1.03 0.84
N ALA A 145 -19.03 -1.36 -0.42
CA ALA A 145 -19.70 -0.73 -1.55
C ALA A 145 -21.16 -1.23 -1.67
N GLU A 146 -22.03 -0.36 -2.21
CA GLU A 146 -23.35 -0.79 -2.66
C GLU A 146 -23.18 -1.82 -3.79
N SER A 147 -23.82 -3.01 -3.65
CA SER A 147 -23.58 -4.16 -4.53
C SER A 147 -23.81 -3.81 -6.01
N ASP A 148 -24.92 -3.14 -6.33
CA ASP A 148 -25.25 -2.79 -7.73
C ASP A 148 -24.24 -1.79 -8.31
N PHE A 149 -23.81 -0.80 -7.51
CA PHE A 149 -22.81 0.15 -7.93
C PHE A 149 -21.45 -0.51 -8.15
N LEU A 150 -21.02 -1.40 -7.24
CA LEU A 150 -19.77 -2.13 -7.40
C LEU A 150 -19.78 -2.93 -8.71
N LYS A 151 -20.83 -3.71 -8.95
CA LYS A 151 -21.00 -4.50 -10.17
C LYS A 151 -20.97 -3.63 -11.43
N GLN A 152 -21.61 -2.47 -11.39
CA GLN A 152 -21.59 -1.49 -12.48
C GLN A 152 -20.17 -0.94 -12.70
N ALA A 153 -19.46 -0.55 -11.64
CA ALA A 153 -18.10 0.00 -11.74
C ALA A 153 -17.11 -1.02 -12.35
N LEU A 154 -17.20 -2.28 -11.90
CA LEU A 154 -16.36 -3.37 -12.42
C LEU A 154 -16.70 -3.63 -13.90
N SER A 155 -17.98 -3.76 -14.27
CA SER A 155 -18.40 -3.98 -15.65
C SER A 155 -17.95 -2.84 -16.55
N THR A 156 -18.10 -1.59 -16.11
CA THR A 156 -17.63 -0.40 -16.86
C THR A 156 -16.12 -0.44 -17.10
N ALA A 157 -15.32 -0.81 -16.10
CA ALA A 157 -13.87 -0.91 -16.25
C ALA A 157 -13.47 -2.04 -17.22
N ILE A 158 -14.14 -3.20 -17.12
CA ILE A 158 -13.93 -4.34 -18.01
C ILE A 158 -14.26 -3.97 -19.46
N GLU A 159 -15.42 -3.36 -19.69
CA GLU A 159 -15.85 -2.89 -21.01
C GLU A 159 -14.90 -1.81 -21.58
N ALA A 160 -14.36 -0.94 -20.73
CA ALA A 160 -13.36 0.04 -21.12
C ALA A 160 -11.98 -0.56 -21.43
N GLY A 161 -11.73 -1.83 -21.08
CA GLY A 161 -10.56 -2.60 -21.49
C GLY A 161 -9.45 -2.72 -20.47
N VAL A 162 -9.75 -2.74 -19.16
CA VAL A 162 -8.75 -3.10 -18.14
C VAL A 162 -8.30 -4.55 -18.33
N SER A 163 -7.06 -4.83 -17.99
CA SER A 163 -6.52 -6.21 -17.95
C SER A 163 -6.78 -6.92 -16.63
N GLN A 164 -7.07 -6.14 -15.59
CA GLN A 164 -7.28 -6.65 -14.23
C GLN A 164 -8.16 -5.69 -13.41
N VAL A 165 -8.94 -6.27 -12.52
CA VAL A 165 -9.59 -5.54 -11.42
C VAL A 165 -9.16 -6.16 -10.09
N THR A 166 -8.92 -5.33 -9.08
CA THR A 166 -8.57 -5.80 -7.73
C THR A 166 -9.57 -5.24 -6.72
N LEU A 167 -10.15 -6.13 -5.93
CA LEU A 167 -11.07 -5.79 -4.85
C LEU A 167 -10.29 -5.60 -3.55
N TYR A 168 -10.37 -4.40 -2.98
CA TYR A 168 -9.76 -4.09 -1.69
C TYR A 168 -10.79 -4.24 -0.57
N ASP A 169 -10.56 -5.19 0.33
CA ASP A 169 -11.24 -5.22 1.62
C ASP A 169 -10.54 -4.25 2.58
N THR A 170 -10.81 -2.94 2.40
CA THR A 170 -10.13 -1.89 3.17
C THR A 170 -10.48 -1.93 4.65
N ALA A 171 -11.70 -2.33 4.98
CA ALA A 171 -12.18 -2.41 6.37
C ALA A 171 -11.65 -3.65 7.11
N GLY A 172 -11.42 -4.76 6.40
CA GLY A 172 -10.92 -6.02 6.97
C GLY A 172 -11.88 -6.64 7.99
N LEU A 173 -13.17 -6.51 7.75
CA LEU A 173 -14.21 -6.95 8.71
C LEU A 173 -14.83 -8.30 8.34
N PHE A 174 -14.57 -8.82 7.16
CA PHE A 174 -15.12 -10.09 6.72
C PHE A 174 -14.38 -11.28 7.32
N LEU A 175 -15.15 -12.28 7.74
CA LEU A 175 -14.62 -13.62 8.00
C LEU A 175 -14.29 -14.31 6.66
N PRO A 176 -13.41 -15.32 6.64
CA PRO A 176 -13.02 -15.99 5.39
C PRO A 176 -14.22 -16.51 4.57
N ASP A 177 -15.20 -17.11 5.22
CA ASP A 177 -16.41 -17.63 4.54
C ASP A 177 -17.27 -16.52 3.94
N GLU A 178 -17.41 -15.40 4.65
CA GLU A 178 -18.13 -14.21 4.16
C GLU A 178 -17.43 -13.61 2.95
N TYR A 179 -16.08 -13.58 2.99
CA TYR A 179 -15.28 -13.08 1.87
C TYR A 179 -15.42 -13.98 0.63
N VAL A 180 -15.41 -15.30 0.82
CA VAL A 180 -15.69 -16.26 -0.27
C VAL A 180 -17.07 -16.06 -0.87
N ALA A 181 -18.11 -15.87 -0.03
CA ALA A 181 -19.46 -15.61 -0.50
C ALA A 181 -19.54 -14.32 -1.33
N PHE A 182 -18.90 -13.25 -0.87
CA PHE A 182 -18.79 -11.99 -1.58
C PHE A 182 -18.09 -12.15 -2.95
N LEU A 183 -16.96 -12.85 -3.00
CA LEU A 183 -16.23 -13.10 -4.25
C LEU A 183 -17.03 -13.93 -5.25
N LYS A 184 -17.79 -14.92 -4.77
CA LYS A 184 -18.69 -15.74 -5.61
C LYS A 184 -19.80 -14.89 -6.23
N ASP A 185 -20.47 -14.04 -5.43
CA ASP A 185 -21.52 -13.14 -5.94
C ASP A 185 -20.97 -12.21 -7.03
N ILE A 186 -19.78 -11.65 -6.84
CA ILE A 186 -19.14 -10.81 -7.85
C ILE A 186 -18.82 -11.61 -9.12
N LYS A 187 -18.23 -12.80 -8.99
CA LYS A 187 -17.87 -13.65 -10.16
C LYS A 187 -19.10 -14.14 -10.94
N GLU A 188 -20.21 -14.37 -10.27
CA GLU A 188 -21.47 -14.80 -10.90
C GLU A 188 -22.19 -13.63 -11.59
N SER A 189 -22.04 -12.41 -11.05
CA SER A 189 -22.78 -11.25 -11.50
C SER A 189 -22.04 -10.41 -12.56
N VAL A 190 -20.70 -10.49 -12.63
CA VAL A 190 -19.85 -9.71 -13.52
C VAL A 190 -19.15 -10.61 -14.52
N ALA A 191 -19.25 -10.28 -15.80
CA ALA A 191 -18.62 -11.04 -16.89
C ALA A 191 -17.15 -10.66 -17.04
N PHE A 192 -16.24 -11.36 -16.37
CA PHE A 192 -14.80 -11.07 -16.39
C PHE A 192 -14.12 -11.37 -17.73
N GLY A 193 -14.60 -12.37 -18.49
CA GLY A 193 -13.94 -12.79 -19.72
C GLY A 193 -12.48 -13.17 -19.48
N ASN A 194 -11.54 -12.44 -20.11
CA ASN A 194 -10.10 -12.61 -19.90
C ASN A 194 -9.50 -11.65 -18.86
N VAL A 195 -10.31 -10.83 -18.21
CA VAL A 195 -9.86 -9.88 -17.19
C VAL A 195 -9.60 -10.61 -15.89
N LYS A 196 -8.42 -10.39 -15.31
CA LYS A 196 -8.01 -11.04 -14.06
C LYS A 196 -8.70 -10.41 -12.86
N LEU A 197 -9.01 -11.25 -11.88
CA LEU A 197 -9.53 -10.82 -10.58
C LEU A 197 -8.42 -10.89 -9.53
N GLY A 198 -8.08 -9.75 -8.94
CA GLY A 198 -7.17 -9.63 -7.82
C GLY A 198 -7.88 -9.30 -6.52
N VAL A 199 -7.22 -9.55 -5.40
CA VAL A 199 -7.71 -9.20 -4.06
C VAL A 199 -6.61 -8.60 -3.19
N CYS A 200 -7.01 -7.71 -2.27
CA CYS A 200 -6.18 -7.18 -1.20
C CYS A 200 -6.98 -7.20 0.12
N CYS A 201 -6.58 -8.04 1.05
CA CYS A 201 -7.25 -8.18 2.34
C CYS A 201 -6.54 -7.34 3.40
N SER A 202 -7.29 -6.47 4.09
CA SER A 202 -6.78 -5.73 5.25
C SER A 202 -6.63 -6.67 6.46
N ASN A 203 -5.63 -6.38 7.30
CA ASN A 203 -5.33 -7.17 8.48
C ASN A 203 -5.90 -6.59 9.78
N ALA A 204 -6.97 -5.78 9.70
CA ALA A 204 -7.57 -5.11 10.84
C ALA A 204 -8.00 -6.07 11.97
N LEU A 205 -8.49 -7.24 11.60
CA LEU A 205 -8.87 -8.31 12.56
C LEU A 205 -7.83 -9.44 12.62
N SER A 206 -6.62 -9.25 12.08
CA SER A 206 -5.58 -10.29 11.99
C SER A 206 -6.00 -11.53 11.17
N LEU A 207 -6.90 -11.35 10.19
CA LEU A 207 -7.44 -12.40 9.33
C LEU A 207 -6.97 -12.29 7.86
N ALA A 208 -6.10 -11.36 7.53
CA ALA A 208 -5.70 -11.11 6.14
C ALA A 208 -5.14 -12.37 5.45
N ASP A 209 -4.27 -13.13 6.11
CA ASP A 209 -3.72 -14.37 5.57
C ASP A 209 -4.82 -15.39 5.28
N ALA A 210 -5.76 -15.57 6.24
CA ALA A 210 -6.86 -16.52 6.11
C ALA A 210 -7.83 -16.12 4.98
N CYS A 211 -8.22 -14.83 4.91
CA CYS A 211 -9.08 -14.32 3.85
C CYS A 211 -8.39 -14.41 2.47
N THR A 212 -7.07 -14.14 2.40
CA THR A 212 -6.31 -14.26 1.15
C THR A 212 -6.26 -15.71 0.65
N ILE A 213 -6.04 -16.68 1.53
CA ILE A 213 -6.05 -18.11 1.15
C ILE A 213 -7.45 -18.55 0.74
N ALA A 214 -8.50 -18.13 1.45
CA ALA A 214 -9.88 -18.39 1.08
C ALA A 214 -10.23 -17.79 -0.30
N ALA A 215 -9.69 -16.61 -0.62
CA ALA A 215 -9.84 -16.03 -1.95
C ALA A 215 -9.13 -16.86 -3.04
N VAL A 216 -7.94 -17.42 -2.75
CA VAL A 216 -7.27 -18.36 -3.67
C VAL A 216 -8.14 -19.60 -3.93
N GLU A 217 -8.77 -20.16 -2.91
CA GLU A 217 -9.74 -21.27 -3.06
C GLU A 217 -10.97 -20.85 -3.88
N ALA A 218 -11.41 -19.59 -3.77
CA ALA A 218 -12.49 -19.02 -4.59
C ALA A 218 -12.05 -18.73 -6.05
N GLY A 219 -10.78 -18.97 -6.40
CA GLY A 219 -10.27 -18.89 -7.76
C GLY A 219 -10.02 -17.46 -8.22
N VAL A 220 -9.35 -16.64 -7.40
CA VAL A 220 -8.77 -15.36 -7.84
C VAL A 220 -7.46 -15.59 -8.58
N ASP A 221 -7.06 -14.62 -9.40
CA ASP A 221 -5.85 -14.72 -10.24
C ASP A 221 -4.63 -14.03 -9.61
N GLU A 222 -4.84 -13.02 -8.78
CA GLU A 222 -3.77 -12.27 -8.14
C GLU A 222 -4.12 -11.94 -6.68
N ILE A 223 -3.12 -12.00 -5.83
CA ILE A 223 -3.22 -11.62 -4.42
C ILE A 223 -2.19 -10.56 -4.10
N LYS A 224 -2.61 -9.55 -3.30
CA LYS A 224 -1.71 -8.51 -2.82
C LYS A 224 -1.26 -8.83 -1.40
N VAL A 225 0.05 -8.79 -1.20
CA VAL A 225 0.72 -9.17 0.05
C VAL A 225 1.84 -8.19 0.38
N ALA A 226 2.33 -8.20 1.62
CA ALA A 226 3.50 -7.43 2.01
C ALA A 226 4.62 -8.34 2.54
N ALA A 227 5.85 -8.11 2.11
CA ALA A 227 7.04 -8.77 2.66
C ALA A 227 7.40 -8.20 4.04
N CYS A 228 7.00 -6.95 4.32
CA CYS A 228 7.19 -6.28 5.62
C CYS A 228 6.01 -5.34 5.86
N GLY A 229 5.45 -5.40 7.06
CA GLY A 229 4.24 -4.68 7.46
C GLY A 229 3.17 -5.64 7.96
N ASP A 230 2.15 -5.09 8.59
CA ASP A 230 1.07 -5.84 9.26
C ASP A 230 -0.34 -5.46 8.78
N HIS A 231 -0.44 -4.57 7.77
CA HIS A 231 -1.72 -4.05 7.30
C HIS A 231 -2.44 -4.95 6.29
N THR A 232 -1.72 -5.91 5.69
CA THR A 232 -2.28 -6.87 4.73
C THR A 232 -1.65 -8.25 4.93
N ALA A 233 -2.00 -9.22 4.09
CA ALA A 233 -1.48 -10.58 4.16
C ALA A 233 0.05 -10.62 4.01
N SER A 234 0.69 -11.56 4.72
CA SER A 234 2.14 -11.74 4.70
C SER A 234 2.60 -12.50 3.46
N LEU A 235 3.55 -11.94 2.70
CA LEU A 235 4.22 -12.64 1.60
C LEU A 235 4.78 -14.00 2.04
N ALA A 236 5.46 -14.05 3.20
CA ALA A 236 6.07 -15.28 3.69
C ALA A 236 5.02 -16.35 4.00
N HIS A 237 3.97 -15.99 4.75
CA HIS A 237 2.95 -16.95 5.16
C HIS A 237 2.16 -17.48 3.96
N VAL A 238 1.67 -16.60 3.12
CA VAL A 238 0.83 -16.99 1.98
C VAL A 238 1.62 -17.83 0.98
N ALA A 239 2.86 -17.45 0.63
CA ALA A 239 3.70 -18.23 -0.25
C ALA A 239 4.01 -19.62 0.32
N GLN A 240 4.29 -19.74 1.62
CA GLN A 240 4.51 -21.02 2.30
C GLN A 240 3.25 -21.89 2.33
N ILE A 241 2.07 -21.31 2.58
CA ILE A 241 0.81 -22.04 2.59
C ILE A 241 0.52 -22.59 1.18
N ILE A 242 0.67 -21.78 0.12
CA ILE A 242 0.46 -22.24 -1.24
C ILE A 242 1.49 -23.31 -1.62
N ALA A 243 2.76 -23.17 -1.25
CA ALA A 243 3.78 -24.19 -1.48
C ALA A 243 3.45 -25.52 -0.79
N ALA A 244 2.95 -25.48 0.45
CA ALA A 244 2.63 -26.68 1.23
C ALA A 244 1.28 -27.31 0.83
N LYS A 245 0.30 -26.52 0.43
CA LYS A 245 -1.09 -26.93 0.18
C LYS A 245 -1.54 -26.77 -1.28
N GLY A 246 -0.64 -26.42 -2.19
CA GLY A 246 -0.98 -26.12 -3.58
C GLY A 246 -1.80 -27.19 -4.29
N LYS A 247 -1.56 -28.47 -4.00
CA LYS A 247 -2.38 -29.58 -4.54
C LYS A 247 -3.83 -29.53 -4.05
N THR A 248 -4.06 -29.13 -2.79
CA THR A 248 -5.41 -29.01 -2.20
C THR A 248 -6.09 -27.76 -2.75
N LEU A 249 -5.34 -26.67 -2.89
CA LEU A 249 -5.81 -25.39 -3.41
C LEU A 249 -5.92 -25.35 -4.95
N ASP A 250 -5.46 -26.39 -5.63
CA ASP A 250 -5.25 -26.42 -7.10
C ASP A 250 -4.51 -25.19 -7.60
N SER A 251 -3.53 -24.70 -6.84
CA SER A 251 -2.86 -23.42 -7.08
C SER A 251 -1.36 -23.50 -6.82
N GLU A 252 -0.60 -22.70 -7.57
CA GLU A 252 0.85 -22.57 -7.42
C GLU A 252 1.29 -21.12 -7.67
N THR A 253 2.52 -20.78 -7.23
CA THR A 253 3.12 -19.47 -7.46
C THR A 253 4.51 -19.61 -8.05
N HIS A 254 5.02 -18.53 -8.65
CA HIS A 254 6.40 -18.48 -9.16
C HIS A 254 7.45 -18.09 -8.10
N ILE A 255 7.04 -17.94 -6.84
CA ILE A 255 7.96 -17.54 -5.77
C ILE A 255 9.07 -18.57 -5.58
N ARG A 256 10.30 -18.11 -5.45
CA ARG A 256 11.45 -18.93 -5.12
C ARG A 256 11.46 -19.28 -3.63
N ASN A 257 10.71 -20.32 -3.26
CA ASN A 257 10.50 -20.72 -1.87
C ASN A 257 11.82 -21.03 -1.12
N THR A 258 12.85 -21.51 -1.81
CA THR A 258 14.18 -21.79 -1.22
C THR A 258 14.90 -20.52 -0.73
N GLU A 259 14.60 -19.38 -1.33
CA GLU A 259 15.20 -18.09 -0.99
C GLU A 259 14.25 -17.19 -0.17
N LEU A 260 12.97 -17.59 -0.05
CA LEU A 260 11.90 -16.76 0.51
C LEU A 260 12.24 -16.25 1.91
N HIS A 261 12.57 -17.15 2.84
CA HIS A 261 12.86 -16.80 4.23
C HIS A 261 14.01 -15.79 4.33
N ARG A 262 15.11 -16.07 3.63
CA ARG A 262 16.28 -15.18 3.60
C ARG A 262 15.94 -13.81 2.98
N GLY A 263 15.17 -13.80 1.89
CA GLY A 263 14.77 -12.56 1.22
C GLY A 263 13.88 -11.68 2.11
N VAL A 264 12.85 -12.29 2.72
CA VAL A 264 11.95 -11.58 3.64
C VAL A 264 12.70 -11.07 4.87
N GLU A 265 13.65 -11.84 5.42
CA GLU A 265 14.50 -11.39 6.53
C GLU A 265 15.36 -10.18 6.13
N GLN A 266 15.94 -10.17 4.92
CA GLN A 266 16.69 -9.03 4.40
C GLN A 266 15.79 -7.79 4.26
N ILE A 267 14.58 -7.94 3.72
CA ILE A 267 13.60 -6.86 3.59
C ILE A 267 13.24 -6.32 4.97
N THR A 268 12.94 -7.21 5.93
CA THR A 268 12.60 -6.81 7.31
C THR A 268 13.74 -6.02 7.96
N ARG A 269 15.00 -6.40 7.72
CA ARG A 269 16.15 -5.63 8.21
C ARG A 269 16.21 -4.24 7.58
N ILE A 270 15.99 -4.11 6.27
CA ILE A 270 15.93 -2.80 5.59
C ILE A 270 14.85 -1.93 6.23
N CYS A 271 13.65 -2.47 6.42
CA CYS A 271 12.53 -1.76 7.03
C CYS A 271 12.78 -1.35 8.49
N ARG A 272 13.49 -2.18 9.27
CA ARG A 272 13.79 -1.90 10.69
C ARG A 272 15.00 -0.97 10.89
N THR A 273 15.94 -0.92 9.96
CA THR A 273 17.20 -0.15 10.09
C THR A 273 16.98 1.35 10.21
N PHE A 274 15.82 1.85 9.79
CA PHE A 274 15.51 3.28 9.86
C PHE A 274 15.41 3.81 11.31
N ARG A 275 15.08 2.98 12.29
CA ARG A 275 14.92 3.41 13.69
C ARG A 275 16.21 3.82 14.37
N SER A 276 17.40 3.37 13.88
CA SER A 276 18.69 3.63 14.56
C SER A 276 19.58 4.67 13.85
N LYS A 277 19.22 5.15 12.66
CA LYS A 277 20.12 6.00 11.83
C LYS A 277 20.33 7.42 12.35
N ASN A 278 19.61 7.89 13.35
CA ASN A 278 19.70 9.28 13.83
C ASN A 278 20.54 9.48 15.11
N SER A 279 21.22 8.47 15.62
CA SER A 279 22.12 8.63 16.76
C SER A 279 23.55 8.22 16.41
N PRO A 280 24.52 9.16 16.40
CA PRO A 280 25.95 8.82 16.26
C PRO A 280 26.52 8.06 17.48
N PHE A 281 25.73 7.83 18.51
CA PHE A 281 26.11 7.20 19.78
C PHE A 281 25.35 5.90 20.09
N ASP A 282 24.71 5.29 19.10
CA ASP A 282 23.96 4.05 19.32
C ASP A 282 24.94 2.86 19.37
N ASN A 283 25.33 2.48 20.58
CA ASN A 283 26.27 1.39 20.88
C ASN A 283 25.62 -0.01 20.82
N GLY A 284 24.56 -0.20 20.02
CA GLY A 284 23.99 -1.54 19.76
C GLY A 284 23.24 -2.17 20.92
N VAL A 285 22.91 -1.42 21.97
CA VAL A 285 22.00 -1.88 23.03
C VAL A 285 20.59 -1.52 22.59
N SER A 286 19.84 -2.52 22.15
CA SER A 286 18.42 -2.38 21.82
C SER A 286 17.60 -2.25 23.10
N ASP A 287 17.38 -1.02 23.56
CA ASP A 287 16.31 -0.75 24.51
C ASP A 287 14.97 -0.88 23.77
N GLU A 288 14.40 -2.07 23.79
CA GLU A 288 13.07 -2.36 23.23
C GLU A 288 11.93 -1.59 23.93
N GLU A 289 12.20 -0.91 25.03
CA GLU A 289 11.18 -0.16 25.80
C GLU A 289 11.20 1.38 25.60
N THR A 290 12.21 1.96 24.96
CA THR A 290 12.32 3.43 24.84
C THR A 290 11.98 4.01 23.47
N SER A 291 11.67 3.21 22.47
CA SER A 291 11.49 3.68 21.10
C SER A 291 10.04 3.76 20.62
N LYS A 292 9.12 4.31 21.42
CA LYS A 292 7.98 5.03 20.83
C LYS A 292 8.48 6.43 20.52
N ALA A 293 9.22 6.55 19.42
CA ALA A 293 9.74 7.82 18.97
C ALA A 293 8.57 8.76 18.70
N VAL A 294 8.54 9.87 19.44
CA VAL A 294 7.68 11.01 19.09
C VAL A 294 8.26 11.58 17.80
N ALA A 295 7.60 11.35 16.70
CA ALA A 295 7.87 11.97 15.41
C ALA A 295 6.61 12.74 15.00
N LEU A 296 6.59 14.04 15.28
CA LEU A 296 5.49 14.94 14.92
C LEU A 296 5.89 15.78 13.72
N ASN A 297 4.94 16.16 12.92
CA ASN A 297 5.13 17.01 11.73
C ASN A 297 4.13 18.17 11.72
N SER A 298 4.25 19.06 10.75
CA SER A 298 3.40 20.26 10.64
C SER A 298 1.91 19.98 10.41
N ARG A 299 1.49 18.72 10.23
CA ARG A 299 0.09 18.32 10.04
C ARG A 299 -0.56 17.79 11.33
N ASP A 300 0.25 17.61 12.39
CA ASP A 300 -0.26 17.12 13.66
C ASP A 300 -1.00 18.24 14.39
N ASP A 301 -2.21 17.95 14.86
CA ASP A 301 -3.06 18.87 15.58
C ASP A 301 -2.67 19.02 17.05
N LEU A 302 -3.25 20.02 17.73
CA LEU A 302 -3.02 20.27 19.15
C LEU A 302 -3.25 19.02 20.02
N PRO A 303 -4.33 18.22 19.86
CA PRO A 303 -4.53 16.99 20.62
C PRO A 303 -3.41 15.97 20.45
N ALA A 304 -2.92 15.77 19.22
CA ALA A 304 -1.85 14.83 18.93
C ALA A 304 -0.52 15.27 19.60
N VAL A 305 -0.19 16.57 19.50
CA VAL A 305 1.02 17.11 20.15
C VAL A 305 0.91 17.02 21.67
N MET A 306 -0.26 17.34 22.26
CA MET A 306 -0.48 17.22 23.71
C MET A 306 -0.44 15.77 24.18
N ALA A 307 -0.95 14.82 23.42
CA ALA A 307 -0.82 13.39 23.73
C ALA A 307 0.65 12.93 23.74
N ALA A 308 1.47 13.45 22.84
CA ALA A 308 2.90 13.20 22.82
C ALA A 308 3.63 13.82 24.01
N VAL A 309 3.31 15.09 24.36
CA VAL A 309 3.85 15.78 25.55
C VAL A 309 3.51 15.04 26.84
N LYS A 310 2.27 14.55 26.97
CA LYS A 310 1.82 13.75 28.12
C LYS A 310 2.57 12.40 28.22
N LYS A 311 2.86 11.74 27.07
CA LYS A 311 3.69 10.52 27.03
C LYS A 311 5.13 10.78 27.46
N LEU A 312 5.63 12.01 27.34
CA LEU A 312 6.95 12.41 27.81
C LEU A 312 6.96 12.73 29.32
N GLY A 313 5.80 12.69 29.98
CA GLY A 313 5.65 12.89 31.42
C GLY A 313 5.32 14.33 31.83
N TYR A 314 4.99 15.21 30.90
CA TYR A 314 4.58 16.59 31.19
C TYR A 314 3.06 16.69 31.25
N ASP A 315 2.55 17.31 32.31
CA ASP A 315 1.12 17.59 32.48
C ASP A 315 0.95 19.11 32.45
N LEU A 316 0.56 19.64 31.30
CA LEU A 316 0.49 21.07 31.04
C LEU A 316 -0.95 21.59 31.20
N SER A 317 -1.08 22.87 31.63
CA SER A 317 -2.35 23.59 31.59
C SER A 317 -2.82 23.81 30.13
N GLU A 318 -4.08 24.19 29.93
CA GLU A 318 -4.60 24.52 28.59
C GLU A 318 -3.85 25.71 27.96
N GLU A 319 -3.46 26.70 28.80
CA GLU A 319 -2.73 27.88 28.35
C GLU A 319 -1.29 27.52 27.94
N ASP A 320 -0.58 26.76 28.77
CA ASP A 320 0.77 26.29 28.46
C ASP A 320 0.78 25.33 27.22
N GLY A 321 -0.25 24.50 27.12
CA GLY A 321 -0.43 23.62 25.95
C GLY A 321 -0.59 24.37 24.64
N ALA A 322 -1.33 25.48 24.64
CA ALA A 322 -1.47 26.36 23.48
C ALA A 322 -0.13 27.02 23.10
N ALA A 323 0.62 27.50 24.10
CA ALA A 323 1.94 28.11 23.88
C ALA A 323 2.96 27.11 23.32
N VAL A 324 2.97 25.88 23.87
CA VAL A 324 3.80 24.78 23.36
C VAL A 324 3.44 24.43 21.91
N TYR A 325 2.14 24.38 21.59
CA TYR A 325 1.69 24.09 20.22
C TYR A 325 2.10 25.17 19.22
N GLU A 326 1.98 26.45 19.57
CA GLU A 326 2.49 27.53 18.71
C GLU A 326 4.00 27.47 18.49
N ALA A 327 4.75 27.15 19.53
CA ALA A 327 6.20 26.96 19.41
C ALA A 327 6.55 25.73 18.55
N PHE A 328 5.79 24.65 18.70
CA PHE A 328 5.89 23.45 17.87
C PHE A 328 5.67 23.77 16.38
N LEU A 329 4.59 24.46 16.03
CA LEU A 329 4.28 24.81 14.64
C LEU A 329 5.39 25.64 13.98
N ARG A 330 6.02 26.56 14.73
CA ARG A 330 7.16 27.35 14.23
C ARG A 330 8.38 26.50 13.87
N ILE A 331 8.61 25.41 14.60
CA ILE A 331 9.72 24.50 14.36
C ILE A 331 9.36 23.50 13.25
N ALA A 332 8.15 22.94 13.31
CA ALA A 332 7.64 21.99 12.31
C ALA A 332 7.49 22.59 10.91
N ALA A 333 7.30 23.92 10.80
CA ALA A 333 7.31 24.61 9.51
C ALA A 333 8.69 24.64 8.82
N ARG A 334 9.78 24.39 9.57
CA ARG A 334 11.17 24.44 9.08
C ARG A 334 11.83 23.07 8.98
N LYS A 335 11.15 22.02 9.50
CA LYS A 335 11.67 20.65 9.55
C LYS A 335 10.58 19.67 9.14
N GLU A 336 10.97 18.59 8.52
CA GLU A 336 10.03 17.52 8.12
C GLU A 336 9.43 16.78 9.33
N SER A 337 10.18 16.69 10.44
CA SER A 337 9.68 16.09 11.69
C SER A 337 10.32 16.71 12.93
N VAL A 338 9.56 16.74 14.02
CA VAL A 338 9.97 17.18 15.36
C VAL A 338 10.09 15.93 16.24
N GLY A 339 11.30 15.62 16.67
CA GLY A 339 11.58 14.48 17.51
C GLY A 339 11.40 14.75 19.02
N ARG A 340 11.55 13.68 19.83
CA ARG A 340 11.41 13.73 21.30
C ARG A 340 12.21 14.86 21.96
N LYS A 341 13.52 14.95 21.67
CA LYS A 341 14.40 15.96 22.30
C LYS A 341 14.01 17.39 21.95
N GLU A 342 13.51 17.59 20.73
CA GLU A 342 13.06 18.90 20.27
C GLU A 342 11.73 19.27 20.93
N LEU A 343 10.81 18.29 21.07
CA LEU A 343 9.55 18.49 21.77
C LEU A 343 9.80 18.81 23.26
N GLU A 344 10.71 18.09 23.94
CA GLU A 344 11.13 18.38 25.31
C GLU A 344 11.73 19.79 25.43
N SER A 345 12.55 20.22 24.46
CA SER A 345 13.09 21.60 24.41
C SER A 345 12.03 22.64 24.20
N ILE A 346 11.03 22.35 23.37
CA ILE A 346 9.87 23.25 23.14
C ILE A 346 9.08 23.42 24.43
N VAL A 347 8.76 22.33 25.12
CA VAL A 347 8.05 22.35 26.40
C VAL A 347 8.85 23.15 27.44
N ALA A 348 10.16 22.90 27.59
CA ALA A 348 11.00 23.62 28.54
C ALA A 348 11.17 25.12 28.25
N SER A 349 10.89 25.56 27.01
CA SER A 349 11.02 26.97 26.62
C SER A 349 9.70 27.75 26.56
N ALA A 350 8.56 27.06 26.56
CA ALA A 350 7.24 27.63 26.35
C ALA A 350 6.30 27.45 27.56
N ALA A 351 6.61 26.49 28.44
CA ALA A 351 5.99 26.33 29.77
C ALA A 351 6.94 26.86 30.85
#